data_466274d110c0418f3840042236571515
#
_entry.id   466274d110c0418f3840042236571515
#
_cell.length_a   1.000
_cell.length_b   1.000
_cell.length_c   1.000
_cell.angle_alpha   90.00
_cell.angle_beta   90.00
_cell.angle_gamma   90.00
#
_symmetry.space_group_name_H-M   'P 1'
#
loop_
_entity.id
_entity.type
_entity.pdbx_description
1 polymer ?
#
loop_
_entity_poly.entity_id
_entity_poly.type
_entity_poly.pdbx_seq_one_letter_code
_entity_poly.pdbx_strand_id
1 'polypeptide(L)'
;MSQKVLIAFDDSDNALRAVEYVAKVLEKDCRITLFSVVPDTASICDLHSPELTPYFKSQQDSFCVLEKKKQELLSAAQLKAKGILVASGFQQDQIRLKSEPKKKGIARDIAAEAHTGYDLIVLGRRGLAGIKELFMGSVSQKVLSLAQEKPILIVS
;
A
#
# COMPACT_ATOMS: atom_id res chain seq x y z
N MET A 1 -24.92 -6.72 5.83
CA MET A 1 -23.98 -6.47 4.71
C MET A 1 -22.56 -6.45 5.21
N SER A 2 -21.66 -7.09 4.52
CA SER A 2 -20.26 -7.12 4.93
C SER A 2 -19.59 -5.76 4.66
N GLN A 3 -18.87 -5.24 5.64
CA GLN A 3 -18.11 -4.01 5.50
C GLN A 3 -16.91 -4.22 4.57
N LYS A 4 -16.62 -3.22 3.77
CA LYS A 4 -15.45 -3.19 2.89
C LYS A 4 -14.37 -2.30 3.50
N VAL A 5 -13.25 -2.91 3.79
CA VAL A 5 -12.12 -2.26 4.48
C VAL A 5 -10.94 -2.11 3.54
N LEU A 6 -10.45 -0.89 3.42
CA LEU A 6 -9.24 -0.58 2.67
C LEU A 6 -8.08 -0.43 3.65
N ILE A 7 -7.06 -1.26 3.50
CA ILE A 7 -5.81 -1.11 4.24
C ILE A 7 -4.76 -0.57 3.28
N ALA A 8 -4.28 0.64 3.51
CA ALA A 8 -3.15 1.18 2.79
C ALA A 8 -1.89 0.44 3.26
N PHE A 9 -1.26 -0.28 2.37
CA PHE A 9 -0.20 -1.22 2.68
C PHE A 9 1.07 -0.92 1.90
N ASP A 10 2.16 -0.73 2.60
CA ASP A 10 3.52 -0.80 2.08
C ASP A 10 4.24 -1.95 2.80
N ASP A 11 5.51 -2.20 2.53
CA ASP A 11 6.27 -3.25 3.20
C ASP A 11 6.87 -2.82 4.55
N SER A 12 6.33 -1.77 5.15
CA SER A 12 6.76 -1.28 6.47
C SER A 12 6.21 -2.14 7.61
N ASP A 13 6.90 -2.11 8.75
CA ASP A 13 6.44 -2.75 9.98
C ASP A 13 5.12 -2.15 10.49
N ASN A 14 4.90 -0.86 10.29
CA ASN A 14 3.67 -0.19 10.68
C ASN A 14 2.46 -0.67 9.86
N ALA A 15 2.64 -0.90 8.56
CA ALA A 15 1.60 -1.47 7.72
C ALA A 15 1.25 -2.90 8.18
N LEU A 16 2.25 -3.69 8.52
CA LEU A 16 2.04 -5.04 9.03
C LEU A 16 1.30 -5.02 10.38
N ARG A 17 1.65 -4.12 11.28
CA ARG A 17 0.93 -3.93 12.56
C ARG A 17 -0.53 -3.55 12.33
N ALA A 18 -0.80 -2.72 11.34
CA ALA A 18 -2.17 -2.37 10.96
C ALA A 18 -2.97 -3.61 10.53
N VAL A 19 -2.36 -4.49 9.75
CA VAL A 19 -2.95 -5.77 9.35
C VAL A 19 -3.20 -6.68 10.56
N GLU A 20 -2.24 -6.80 11.44
CA GLU A 20 -2.36 -7.60 12.66
C GLU A 20 -3.47 -7.07 13.58
N TYR A 21 -3.60 -5.77 13.70
CA TYR A 21 -4.67 -5.14 14.46
C TYR A 21 -6.04 -5.43 13.85
N VAL A 22 -6.17 -5.25 12.54
CA VAL A 22 -7.41 -5.60 11.80
C VAL A 22 -7.76 -7.07 12.02
N ALA A 23 -6.77 -7.96 11.90
CA ALA A 23 -6.95 -9.39 12.11
C ALA A 23 -7.51 -9.73 13.49
N LYS A 24 -7.15 -8.93 14.50
CA LYS A 24 -7.57 -9.12 15.89
C LYS A 24 -8.95 -8.52 16.20
N VAL A 25 -9.26 -7.37 15.62
CA VAL A 25 -10.35 -6.50 16.10
C VAL A 25 -11.58 -6.55 15.20
N LEU A 26 -11.41 -6.68 13.88
CA LEU A 26 -12.55 -6.63 12.97
C LEU A 26 -13.30 -7.96 12.87
N GLU A 27 -14.60 -7.84 12.60
CA GLU A 27 -15.48 -8.98 12.33
C GLU A 27 -15.01 -9.76 11.10
N LYS A 28 -15.13 -11.08 11.15
CA LYS A 28 -14.59 -11.97 10.10
C LYS A 28 -15.45 -12.03 8.83
N ASP A 29 -16.57 -11.32 8.80
CA ASP A 29 -17.40 -11.17 7.61
C ASP A 29 -16.99 -9.96 6.74
N CYS A 30 -16.05 -9.13 7.20
CA CYS A 30 -15.54 -8.00 6.43
C CYS A 30 -14.78 -8.45 5.17
N ARG A 31 -14.85 -7.63 4.13
CA ARG A 31 -14.00 -7.77 2.94
C ARG A 31 -12.84 -6.80 3.03
N ILE A 32 -11.63 -7.32 2.91
CA ILE A 32 -10.40 -6.55 3.10
C ILE A 32 -9.65 -6.42 1.78
N THR A 33 -9.28 -5.20 1.43
CA THR A 33 -8.36 -4.92 0.33
C THR A 33 -7.06 -4.37 0.91
N LEU A 34 -5.96 -5.06 0.65
CA LEU A 34 -4.61 -4.56 0.88
C LEU A 34 -4.21 -3.77 -0.37
N PHE A 35 -4.18 -2.45 -0.24
CA PHE A 35 -3.94 -1.54 -1.35
C PHE A 35 -2.56 -0.92 -1.26
N SER A 36 -1.77 -1.07 -2.30
CA SER A 36 -0.42 -0.55 -2.39
C SER A 36 -0.27 0.35 -3.62
N VAL A 37 0.32 1.51 -3.43
CA VAL A 37 0.69 2.42 -4.52
C VAL A 37 2.17 2.21 -4.81
N VAL A 38 2.46 1.78 -6.02
CA VAL A 38 3.84 1.48 -6.46
C VAL A 38 4.35 2.57 -7.39
N PRO A 39 5.67 2.81 -7.45
CA PRO A 39 6.22 3.75 -8.43
C PRO A 39 5.86 3.35 -9.85
N ASP A 40 5.51 4.32 -10.70
CA ASP A 40 5.33 4.09 -12.13
C ASP A 40 6.69 4.05 -12.81
N THR A 41 7.23 2.86 -12.97
CA THR A 41 8.55 2.63 -13.57
C THR A 41 8.50 2.28 -15.04
N ALA A 42 7.33 1.98 -15.58
CA ALA A 42 7.16 1.58 -16.98
C ALA A 42 7.66 2.66 -17.94
N SER A 43 7.37 3.92 -17.66
CA SER A 43 7.81 5.05 -18.48
C SER A 43 9.34 5.19 -18.57
N ILE A 44 10.06 4.71 -17.57
CA ILE A 44 11.52 4.76 -17.51
C ILE A 44 12.11 3.44 -18.02
N CYS A 45 11.58 2.32 -17.57
CA CYS A 45 12.15 1.00 -17.83
C CYS A 45 11.84 0.49 -19.24
N ASP A 46 10.72 0.91 -19.81
CA ASP A 46 10.33 0.56 -21.18
C ASP A 46 10.84 1.56 -22.22
N LEU A 47 11.63 2.54 -21.80
CA LEU A 47 12.21 3.53 -22.70
C LEU A 47 13.37 2.91 -23.49
N HIS A 48 13.16 2.68 -24.76
CA HIS A 48 14.16 2.25 -25.72
C HIS A 48 14.43 3.38 -26.71
N SER A 49 15.51 4.12 -26.48
CA SER A 49 15.96 5.15 -27.42
C SER A 49 17.37 4.83 -27.90
N PRO A 50 17.61 4.84 -29.23
CA PRO A 50 18.96 4.65 -29.77
C PRO A 50 19.91 5.81 -29.42
N GLU A 51 19.36 6.94 -28.96
CA GLU A 51 20.12 8.11 -28.54
C GLU A 51 20.61 8.03 -27.10
N LEU A 52 20.15 7.02 -26.31
CA LEU A 52 20.65 6.81 -24.98
C LEU A 52 22.13 6.43 -24.99
N THR A 53 22.94 7.22 -24.28
CA THR A 53 24.34 6.88 -24.09
C THR A 53 24.47 5.60 -23.25
N PRO A 54 25.57 4.82 -23.42
CA PRO A 54 25.80 3.62 -22.59
C PRO A 54 25.73 3.89 -21.08
N TYR A 55 26.13 5.07 -20.65
CA TYR A 55 26.05 5.49 -19.25
C TYR A 55 24.59 5.58 -18.76
N PHE A 56 23.72 6.26 -19.50
CA PHE A 56 22.31 6.35 -19.16
C PHE A 56 21.61 4.99 -19.19
N LYS A 57 21.95 4.15 -20.15
CA LYS A 57 21.42 2.79 -20.21
C LYS A 57 21.83 1.96 -19.00
N SER A 58 23.07 2.07 -18.55
CA SER A 58 23.56 1.39 -17.35
C SER A 58 22.82 1.87 -16.09
N GLN A 59 22.57 3.18 -15.97
CA GLN A 59 21.80 3.76 -14.87
C GLN A 59 20.34 3.30 -14.90
N GLN A 60 19.72 3.28 -16.07
CA GLN A 60 18.38 2.78 -16.29
C GLN A 60 18.26 1.31 -15.85
N ASP A 61 19.17 0.46 -16.31
CA ASP A 61 19.16 -0.96 -15.99
C ASP A 61 19.30 -1.20 -14.48
N SER A 62 20.21 -0.49 -13.83
CA SER A 62 20.43 -0.57 -12.38
C SER A 62 19.18 -0.13 -11.60
N PHE A 63 18.57 0.96 -12.00
CA PHE A 63 17.33 1.47 -11.43
C PHE A 63 16.19 0.45 -11.56
N CYS A 64 16.01 -0.10 -12.75
CA CYS A 64 14.92 -1.03 -13.03
C CYS A 64 15.08 -2.36 -12.30
N VAL A 65 16.30 -2.86 -12.14
CA VAL A 65 16.59 -4.05 -11.34
C VAL A 65 16.22 -3.80 -9.86
N LEU A 66 16.61 -2.64 -9.34
CA LEU A 66 16.29 -2.28 -7.94
C LEU A 66 14.79 -2.13 -7.71
N GLU A 67 14.08 -1.47 -8.62
CA GLU A 67 12.62 -1.29 -8.51
C GLU A 67 11.87 -2.61 -8.63
N LYS A 68 12.31 -3.50 -9.50
CA LYS A 68 11.75 -4.86 -9.61
C LYS A 68 11.92 -5.62 -8.30
N LYS A 69 13.07 -5.54 -7.67
CA LYS A 69 13.35 -6.18 -6.38
C LYS A 69 12.45 -5.61 -5.28
N LYS A 70 12.23 -4.30 -5.25
CA LYS A 70 11.29 -3.67 -4.31
C LYS A 70 9.86 -4.16 -4.51
N GLN A 71 9.42 -4.32 -5.75
CA GLN A 71 8.09 -4.87 -6.06
C GLN A 71 7.97 -6.33 -5.60
N GLU A 72 9.00 -7.13 -5.76
CA GLU A 72 9.03 -8.51 -5.26
C GLU A 72 8.92 -8.57 -3.74
N LEU A 73 9.62 -7.68 -3.03
CA LEU A 73 9.55 -7.56 -1.57
C LEU A 73 8.15 -7.13 -1.11
N LEU A 74 7.53 -6.18 -1.80
CA LEU A 74 6.17 -5.75 -1.51
C LEU A 74 5.17 -6.90 -1.73
N SER A 75 5.29 -7.63 -2.84
CA SER A 75 4.43 -8.78 -3.12
C SER A 75 4.56 -9.86 -2.05
N ALA A 76 5.77 -10.15 -1.61
CA ALA A 76 6.01 -11.08 -0.51
C ALA A 76 5.39 -10.60 0.81
N ALA A 77 5.50 -9.32 1.10
CA ALA A 77 4.88 -8.70 2.27
C ALA A 77 3.35 -8.75 2.22
N GLN A 78 2.75 -8.51 1.06
CA GLN A 78 1.30 -8.65 0.85
C GLN A 78 0.83 -10.08 1.08
N LEU A 79 1.55 -11.07 0.58
CA LEU A 79 1.21 -12.48 0.80
C LEU A 79 1.32 -12.86 2.27
N LYS A 80 2.34 -12.38 2.96
CA LYS A 80 2.48 -12.57 4.42
C LYS A 80 1.31 -11.96 5.17
N ALA A 81 0.93 -10.73 4.83
CA ALA A 81 -0.20 -10.05 5.43
C ALA A 81 -1.51 -10.79 5.19
N LYS A 82 -1.73 -11.29 3.99
CA LYS A 82 -2.88 -12.13 3.66
C LYS A 82 -2.89 -13.40 4.52
N GLY A 83 -1.74 -14.04 4.70
CA GLY A 83 -1.60 -15.21 5.56
C GLY A 83 -1.99 -14.93 7.02
N ILE A 84 -1.63 -13.76 7.55
CA ILE A 84 -2.03 -13.34 8.91
C ILE A 84 -3.55 -13.22 9.02
N LEU A 85 -4.18 -12.60 8.03
CA LEU A 85 -5.65 -12.45 8.01
C LEU A 85 -6.35 -13.80 7.91
N VAL A 86 -5.88 -14.69 7.04
CA VAL A 86 -6.44 -16.05 6.91
C VAL A 86 -6.28 -16.83 8.20
N ALA A 87 -5.11 -16.78 8.82
CA ALA A 87 -4.85 -17.45 10.10
C ALA A 87 -5.75 -16.94 11.23
N SER A 88 -6.20 -15.69 11.14
CA SER A 88 -7.12 -15.10 12.13
C SER A 88 -8.60 -15.43 11.89
N GLY A 89 -8.95 -16.06 10.77
CA GLY A 89 -10.31 -16.52 10.48
C GLY A 89 -10.98 -15.87 9.27
N PHE A 90 -10.32 -14.94 8.55
CA PHE A 90 -10.87 -14.44 7.29
C PHE A 90 -10.74 -15.48 6.18
N GLN A 91 -11.73 -15.55 5.31
CA GLN A 91 -11.68 -16.42 4.14
C GLN A 91 -10.76 -15.81 3.06
N GLN A 92 -10.12 -16.64 2.26
CA GLN A 92 -9.21 -16.16 1.22
C GLN A 92 -9.89 -15.27 0.18
N ASP A 93 -11.13 -15.57 -0.15
CA ASP A 93 -11.93 -14.80 -1.12
C ASP A 93 -12.41 -13.44 -0.58
N GLN A 94 -12.31 -13.22 0.72
CA GLN A 94 -12.61 -11.92 1.35
C GLN A 94 -11.41 -10.96 1.29
N ILE A 95 -10.23 -11.46 0.95
CA ILE A 95 -8.98 -10.69 0.98
C ILE A 95 -8.49 -10.46 -0.45
N ARG A 96 -8.45 -9.19 -0.84
CA ARG A 96 -7.95 -8.77 -2.14
C ARG A 96 -6.60 -8.07 -1.98
N LEU A 97 -5.62 -8.46 -2.78
CA LEU A 97 -4.36 -7.77 -2.94
C LEU A 97 -4.44 -6.89 -4.19
N LYS A 98 -4.25 -5.58 -4.03
CA LYS A 98 -4.34 -4.63 -5.13
C LYS A 98 -3.14 -3.69 -5.11
N SER A 99 -2.39 -3.66 -6.19
CA SER A 99 -1.28 -2.73 -6.41
C SER A 99 -1.55 -1.90 -7.65
N GLU A 100 -1.41 -0.58 -7.52
CA GLU A 100 -1.63 0.36 -8.61
C GLU A 100 -0.40 1.26 -8.79
N PRO A 101 -0.02 1.58 -10.03
CA PRO A 101 1.02 2.57 -10.26
C PRO A 101 0.60 3.94 -9.72
N LYS A 102 1.55 4.66 -9.18
CA LYS A 102 1.33 6.02 -8.69
C LYS A 102 0.87 6.94 -9.83
N LYS A 103 -0.28 7.58 -9.64
CA LYS A 103 -0.88 8.51 -10.62
C LYS A 103 -0.73 9.97 -10.20
N LYS A 104 -1.30 10.32 -9.06
CA LYS A 104 -1.31 11.70 -8.55
C LYS A 104 -0.48 11.88 -7.27
N GLY A 105 -0.12 10.80 -6.65
CA GLY A 105 0.61 10.76 -5.39
C GLY A 105 0.05 9.67 -4.48
N ILE A 106 0.87 9.15 -3.58
CA ILE A 106 0.52 8.01 -2.73
C ILE A 106 -0.76 8.30 -1.94
N ALA A 107 -0.82 9.41 -1.21
CA ALA A 107 -1.98 9.76 -0.40
C ALA A 107 -3.23 10.05 -1.23
N ARG A 108 -3.07 10.73 -2.37
CA ARG A 108 -4.19 11.03 -3.28
C ARG A 108 -4.75 9.78 -3.92
N ASP A 109 -3.89 8.85 -4.30
CA ASP A 109 -4.30 7.59 -4.91
C ASP A 109 -4.99 6.67 -3.90
N ILE A 110 -4.54 6.66 -2.64
CA ILE A 110 -5.23 5.97 -1.55
C ILE A 110 -6.61 6.57 -1.31
N ALA A 111 -6.71 7.88 -1.22
CA ALA A 111 -8.00 8.56 -1.03
C ALA A 111 -8.96 8.32 -2.19
N ALA A 112 -8.45 8.34 -3.43
CA ALA A 112 -9.25 8.04 -4.62
C ALA A 112 -9.78 6.61 -4.59
N GLU A 113 -8.95 5.64 -4.23
CA GLU A 113 -9.39 4.25 -4.06
C GLU A 113 -10.45 4.12 -2.97
N ALA A 114 -10.26 4.80 -1.84
CA ALA A 114 -11.21 4.78 -0.73
C ALA A 114 -12.62 5.24 -1.14
N HIS A 115 -12.73 6.14 -2.09
CA HIS A 115 -14.02 6.64 -2.58
C HIS A 115 -14.73 5.67 -3.53
N THR A 116 -14.10 4.57 -3.94
CA THR A 116 -14.71 3.58 -4.83
C THR A 116 -15.63 2.57 -4.13
N GLY A 117 -15.99 2.80 -2.87
CA GLY A 117 -16.98 2.00 -2.17
C GLY A 117 -16.49 1.25 -0.95
N TYR A 118 -15.48 1.78 -0.26
CA TYR A 118 -15.02 1.27 1.03
C TYR A 118 -15.72 1.99 2.19
N ASP A 119 -15.93 1.26 3.27
CA ASP A 119 -16.61 1.75 4.48
C ASP A 119 -15.63 2.22 5.54
N LEU A 120 -14.40 1.72 5.50
CA LEU A 120 -13.34 2.03 6.46
C LEU A 120 -11.99 2.06 5.76
N ILE A 121 -11.17 3.04 6.12
CA ILE A 121 -9.77 3.12 5.72
C ILE A 121 -8.90 2.80 6.93
N VAL A 122 -7.93 1.92 6.77
CA VAL A 122 -6.94 1.60 7.81
C VAL A 122 -5.56 2.03 7.35
N LEU A 123 -4.88 2.80 8.18
CA LEU A 123 -3.55 3.32 7.93
C LEU A 123 -2.63 2.95 9.09
N GLY A 124 -1.40 2.59 8.79
CA GLY A 124 -0.34 2.65 9.77
C GLY A 124 0.00 4.11 10.07
N ARG A 125 0.41 4.40 11.27
CA ARG A 125 0.77 5.76 11.69
C ARG A 125 1.93 6.31 10.89
N ARG A 126 2.89 5.46 10.48
CA ARG A 126 4.08 5.81 9.70
C ARG A 126 4.33 4.75 8.63
N GLY A 127 4.93 5.17 7.51
CA GLY A 127 5.42 4.28 6.47
C GLY A 127 6.91 4.02 6.57
N LEU A 128 7.52 3.64 5.44
CA LEU A 128 8.95 3.31 5.32
C LEU A 128 9.90 4.46 5.70
N ALA A 129 9.48 5.71 5.49
CA ALA A 129 10.28 6.91 5.79
C ALA A 129 10.19 7.33 7.27
N GLY A 130 9.76 6.45 8.17
CA GLY A 130 9.46 6.74 9.56
C GLY A 130 10.55 7.48 10.32
N ILE A 131 10.28 8.75 10.63
CA ILE A 131 11.02 9.53 11.63
C ILE A 131 10.52 9.07 13.00
N LYS A 132 11.42 8.75 13.91
CA LYS A 132 11.13 8.16 15.22
C LYS A 132 10.39 9.07 16.21
N GLU A 133 9.85 10.19 15.78
CA GLU A 133 9.21 11.15 16.65
C GLU A 133 7.68 11.07 16.60
N LEU A 134 7.05 11.69 17.59
CA LEU A 134 5.63 11.74 17.93
C LEU A 134 4.65 12.13 16.80
N PHE A 135 5.14 12.35 15.60
CA PHE A 135 4.34 12.85 14.49
C PHE A 135 3.85 11.72 13.59
N MET A 136 2.62 11.86 13.17
CA MET A 136 2.01 11.03 12.14
C MET A 136 2.74 11.20 10.81
N GLY A 137 2.92 10.13 10.04
CA GLY A 137 3.56 10.18 8.73
C GLY A 137 2.82 11.10 7.74
N SER A 138 3.56 11.63 6.77
CA SER A 138 3.02 12.56 5.78
C SER A 138 1.86 11.98 4.95
N VAL A 139 1.94 10.71 4.59
CA VAL A 139 0.88 10.02 3.85
C VAL A 139 -0.38 9.91 4.69
N SER A 140 -0.26 9.48 5.94
CA SER A 140 -1.40 9.33 6.85
C SER A 140 -2.10 10.67 7.11
N GLN A 141 -1.35 11.74 7.36
CA GLN A 141 -1.90 13.10 7.52
C GLN A 141 -2.65 13.55 6.27
N LYS A 142 -2.08 13.33 5.10
CA LYS A 142 -2.67 13.76 3.85
C LYS A 142 -3.93 12.95 3.50
N VAL A 143 -3.94 11.66 3.77
CA VAL A 143 -5.15 10.83 3.60
C VAL A 143 -6.26 11.30 4.52
N LEU A 144 -5.97 11.60 5.79
CA LEU A 144 -6.93 12.18 6.72
C LEU A 144 -7.56 13.47 6.17
N SER A 145 -6.75 14.33 5.58
CA SER A 145 -7.21 15.57 4.96
C SER A 145 -8.11 15.35 3.74
N LEU A 146 -7.77 14.37 2.90
CA LEU A 146 -8.42 14.12 1.62
C LEU A 146 -9.66 13.24 1.73
N ALA A 147 -9.74 12.39 2.74
CA ALA A 147 -10.81 11.41 2.92
C ALA A 147 -11.66 11.70 4.17
N GLN A 148 -11.95 12.97 4.45
CA GLN A 148 -12.65 13.42 5.65
C GLN A 148 -14.04 12.79 5.83
N GLU A 149 -14.68 12.36 4.77
CA GLU A 149 -16.01 11.76 4.79
C GLU A 149 -16.00 10.27 5.16
N LYS A 150 -14.83 9.67 5.27
CA LYS A 150 -14.68 8.24 5.55
C LYS A 150 -14.17 8.00 6.95
N PRO A 151 -14.68 6.99 7.66
CA PRO A 151 -14.04 6.51 8.87
C PRO A 151 -12.60 6.07 8.60
N ILE A 152 -11.69 6.51 9.44
CA ILE A 152 -10.26 6.19 9.30
C ILE A 152 -9.73 5.66 10.62
N LEU A 153 -9.14 4.48 10.57
CA LEU A 153 -8.46 3.85 11.69
C LEU A 153 -6.95 4.00 11.52
N ILE A 154 -6.31 4.66 12.47
CA ILE A 154 -4.85 4.80 12.51
C ILE A 154 -4.30 3.82 13.53
N VAL A 155 -3.39 2.96 13.10
CA VAL A 155 -2.73 1.97 13.94
C VAL A 155 -1.28 2.39 14.19
N SER A 156 -0.89 2.47 15.46
CA SER A 156 0.46 2.86 15.89
C SER A 156 1.36 1.66 16.05
#